data_71cde560f0bc72a4c78f167e6de2f203
#
_entry.id   71cde560f0bc72a4c78f167e6de2f203
#
_cell.length_a   1.000
_cell.length_b   1.000
_cell.length_c   1.000
_cell.angle_alpha   90.00
_cell.angle_beta   90.00
_cell.angle_gamma   90.00
#
_symmetry.space_group_name_H-M   'P 1'
#
loop_
_entity.id
_entity.type
_entity.pdbx_description
1 polymer ?
#
loop_
_entity_poly.entity_id
_entity_poly.type
_entity_poly.pdbx_seq_one_letter_code
_entity_poly.pdbx_strand_id
1 'polypeptide(L)'
;MMQTCGTTTSGRMSQPARPVNTLGRPSVKVSAVRATGVTVDDVKKADGGRMVVDVDGQKVLLAAVDDEVYAVSNKCSHMGISLVGKTKLLQGEVSDGCIRCPAHGTAFSLSSGEPQGEWCPNLPSLPIVGKIGAKRCALPTYAVTVENGGGVSVNI
;
A
#
# COMPACT_ATOMS: atom_id res chain seq x y z
N MET A 1 -55.15 1.28 -66.52
CA MET A 1 -54.03 1.69 -67.36
C MET A 1 -52.74 1.49 -66.65
N MET A 2 -51.86 0.73 -67.17
CA MET A 2 -50.57 0.30 -66.63
C MET A 2 -49.60 1.43 -66.55
N GLN A 3 -48.81 1.55 -65.46
CA GLN A 3 -47.47 2.04 -65.56
C GLN A 3 -46.54 1.32 -64.59
N THR A 4 -45.61 0.63 -65.18
CA THR A 4 -44.46 -0.01 -64.57
C THR A 4 -43.47 1.05 -64.04
N CYS A 5 -42.99 0.85 -62.83
CA CYS A 5 -41.89 1.62 -62.32
C CYS A 5 -40.74 0.74 -62.00
N GLY A 6 -39.60 1.07 -62.58
CA GLY A 6 -38.39 0.28 -62.61
C GLY A 6 -37.68 0.16 -61.26
N THR A 7 -37.13 -0.95 -61.11
CA THR A 7 -36.18 -1.33 -60.03
C THR A 7 -34.84 -0.68 -60.29
N THR A 8 -34.38 0.14 -59.36
CA THR A 8 -32.96 0.57 -59.28
C THR A 8 -32.32 -0.09 -58.08
N THR A 9 -31.55 -1.09 -58.40
CA THR A 9 -30.67 -1.78 -57.43
C THR A 9 -29.49 -0.86 -57.10
N SER A 10 -29.52 -0.23 -55.93
CA SER A 10 -28.35 0.49 -55.41
C SER A 10 -27.54 -0.47 -54.55
N GLY A 11 -26.41 -0.88 -55.09
CA GLY A 11 -25.43 -1.68 -54.39
C GLY A 11 -24.86 -0.94 -53.17
N ARG A 12 -25.17 -1.46 -52.01
CA ARG A 12 -24.58 -1.00 -50.77
C ARG A 12 -23.19 -1.66 -50.61
N MET A 13 -22.16 -0.95 -50.94
CA MET A 13 -20.79 -1.35 -50.64
C MET A 13 -20.65 -1.49 -49.13
N SER A 14 -20.44 -2.73 -48.70
CA SER A 14 -20.06 -3.04 -47.31
C SER A 14 -18.67 -2.47 -47.05
N GLN A 15 -18.60 -1.44 -46.25
CA GLN A 15 -17.34 -0.98 -45.71
C GLN A 15 -16.82 -2.02 -44.71
N PRO A 16 -15.53 -2.40 -44.75
CA PRO A 16 -14.96 -3.26 -43.74
C PRO A 16 -15.03 -2.56 -42.39
N ALA A 17 -15.54 -3.25 -41.38
CA ALA A 17 -15.59 -2.80 -40.03
C ALA A 17 -14.16 -2.44 -39.56
N ARG A 18 -13.97 -1.20 -39.13
CA ARG A 18 -12.73 -0.78 -38.47
C ARG A 18 -12.53 -1.66 -37.24
N PRO A 19 -11.32 -2.16 -36.98
CA PRO A 19 -11.07 -2.86 -35.75
C PRO A 19 -11.28 -1.85 -34.59
N VAL A 20 -12.25 -2.11 -33.77
CA VAL A 20 -12.42 -1.42 -32.48
C VAL A 20 -11.18 -1.73 -31.67
N ASN A 21 -10.34 -0.72 -31.57
CA ASN A 21 -9.18 -0.73 -30.70
C ASN A 21 -9.72 -0.91 -29.27
N THR A 22 -9.63 -2.12 -28.77
CA THR A 22 -10.07 -2.47 -27.43
C THR A 22 -9.14 -1.76 -26.49
N LEU A 23 -9.65 -0.64 -25.98
CA LEU A 23 -9.06 0.16 -24.94
C LEU A 23 -8.47 -0.70 -23.84
N GLY A 24 -7.24 -0.38 -23.54
CA GLY A 24 -6.52 -0.57 -22.34
C GLY A 24 -7.03 -1.64 -21.39
N ARG A 25 -6.43 -2.81 -21.46
CA ARG A 25 -6.41 -3.73 -20.32
C ARG A 25 -6.05 -2.88 -19.10
N PRO A 26 -6.84 -2.88 -18.02
CA PRO A 26 -6.38 -2.31 -16.78
C PRO A 26 -5.04 -2.97 -16.49
N SER A 27 -4.01 -2.16 -16.31
CA SER A 27 -2.71 -2.62 -15.87
C SER A 27 -2.93 -3.19 -14.47
N VAL A 28 -3.21 -4.48 -14.42
CA VAL A 28 -3.18 -5.21 -13.16
C VAL A 28 -1.73 -5.12 -12.73
N LYS A 29 -1.45 -4.29 -11.74
CA LYS A 29 -0.18 -4.37 -11.03
C LYS A 29 -0.12 -5.77 -10.46
N VAL A 30 0.60 -6.64 -11.13
CA VAL A 30 0.93 -7.96 -10.59
C VAL A 30 1.86 -7.66 -9.44
N SER A 31 1.30 -7.61 -8.25
CA SER A 31 2.07 -7.54 -7.03
C SER A 31 2.92 -8.79 -6.96
N ALA A 32 4.22 -8.62 -7.03
CA ALA A 32 5.14 -9.75 -7.00
C ALA A 32 5.39 -10.14 -5.55
N VAL A 33 5.12 -11.40 -5.21
CA VAL A 33 5.49 -11.97 -3.91
C VAL A 33 7.01 -12.04 -3.83
N ARG A 34 7.58 -11.41 -2.81
CA ARG A 34 9.02 -11.36 -2.57
C ARG A 34 9.38 -12.00 -1.24
N ALA A 35 10.28 -12.95 -1.25
CA ALA A 35 10.84 -13.51 -0.02
C ALA A 35 11.68 -12.45 0.70
N THR A 36 11.43 -12.27 1.99
CA THR A 36 12.16 -11.28 2.80
C THR A 36 13.47 -11.82 3.35
N GLY A 37 13.66 -13.15 3.31
CA GLY A 37 14.80 -13.84 3.89
C GLY A 37 14.77 -13.96 5.42
N VAL A 38 13.66 -13.60 6.06
CA VAL A 38 13.46 -13.70 7.50
C VAL A 38 12.30 -14.63 7.83
N THR A 39 12.29 -15.16 9.05
CA THR A 39 11.20 -16.01 9.55
C THR A 39 10.32 -15.25 10.53
N VAL A 40 9.12 -15.78 10.77
CA VAL A 40 8.20 -15.25 11.80
C VAL A 40 8.90 -15.18 13.17
N ASP A 41 9.71 -16.20 13.50
CA ASP A 41 10.45 -16.22 14.76
C ASP A 41 11.49 -15.12 14.85
N ASP A 42 12.14 -14.77 13.74
CA ASP A 42 13.11 -13.67 13.70
C ASP A 42 12.42 -12.35 13.99
N VAL A 43 11.24 -12.13 13.41
CA VAL A 43 10.44 -10.92 13.67
C VAL A 43 10.00 -10.86 15.12
N LYS A 44 9.50 -11.98 15.69
CA LYS A 44 9.07 -12.06 17.10
C LYS A 44 10.22 -11.83 18.09
N LYS A 45 11.43 -12.28 17.77
CA LYS A 45 12.64 -12.10 18.60
C LYS A 45 13.26 -10.73 18.45
N ALA A 46 12.93 -10.01 17.39
CA ALA A 46 13.44 -8.66 17.18
C ALA A 46 12.95 -7.69 18.25
N ASP A 47 13.68 -6.61 18.46
CA ASP A 47 13.37 -5.62 19.49
C ASP A 47 11.96 -5.04 19.31
N GLY A 48 11.12 -5.25 20.32
CA GLY A 48 9.71 -4.87 20.29
C GLY A 48 8.87 -5.59 19.25
N GLY A 49 9.25 -6.83 18.83
CA GLY A 49 8.49 -7.62 17.86
C GLY A 49 8.43 -6.98 16.47
N ARG A 50 9.43 -6.20 16.09
CA ARG A 50 9.45 -5.48 14.81
C ARG A 50 10.83 -5.50 14.16
N MET A 51 10.84 -5.56 12.84
CA MET A 51 12.05 -5.60 12.03
C MET A 51 11.85 -4.84 10.72
N VAL A 52 12.89 -4.16 10.25
CA VAL A 52 12.87 -3.51 8.93
C VAL A 52 13.66 -4.36 7.96
N VAL A 53 13.02 -4.73 6.86
CA VAL A 53 13.63 -5.46 5.75
C VAL A 53 13.67 -4.59 4.49
N ASP A 54 14.63 -4.83 3.63
CA ASP A 54 14.69 -4.20 2.32
C ASP A 54 14.14 -5.18 1.28
N VAL A 55 13.09 -4.78 0.60
CA VAL A 55 12.47 -5.59 -0.45
C VAL A 55 12.41 -4.74 -1.71
N ASP A 56 13.16 -5.12 -2.72
CA ASP A 56 13.29 -4.40 -4.00
C ASP A 56 13.62 -2.90 -3.83
N GLY A 57 14.47 -2.55 -2.84
CA GLY A 57 14.85 -1.17 -2.54
C GLY A 57 13.81 -0.39 -1.72
N GLN A 58 12.72 -1.04 -1.33
CA GLN A 58 11.73 -0.47 -0.42
C GLN A 58 11.96 -0.99 1.01
N LYS A 59 11.96 -0.07 1.96
CA LYS A 59 12.05 -0.43 3.38
C LYS A 59 10.66 -0.78 3.91
N VAL A 60 10.48 -2.05 4.18
CA VAL A 60 9.24 -2.61 4.72
C VAL A 60 9.47 -2.90 6.20
N LEU A 61 8.53 -2.45 7.01
CA LEU A 61 8.49 -2.78 8.43
C LEU A 61 7.62 -4.03 8.62
N LEU A 62 8.22 -5.08 9.13
CA LEU A 62 7.52 -6.26 9.61
C LEU A 62 7.27 -6.10 11.11
N ALA A 63 6.06 -6.35 11.54
CA ALA A 63 5.68 -6.31 12.94
C ALA A 63 4.89 -7.56 13.30
N ALA A 64 5.30 -8.25 14.35
CA ALA A 64 4.58 -9.37 14.92
C ALA A 64 3.69 -8.89 16.05
N VAL A 65 2.40 -9.14 15.93
CA VAL A 65 1.40 -8.87 16.97
C VAL A 65 0.62 -10.16 17.18
N ASP A 66 0.60 -10.62 18.41
CA ASP A 66 0.08 -11.94 18.77
C ASP A 66 0.78 -13.03 17.94
N ASP A 67 0.05 -13.75 17.10
CA ASP A 67 0.61 -14.78 16.24
C ASP A 67 0.65 -14.39 14.75
N GLU A 68 0.30 -13.14 14.44
CA GLU A 68 0.27 -12.62 13.07
C GLU A 68 1.44 -11.69 12.78
N VAL A 69 1.91 -11.71 11.53
CA VAL A 69 2.94 -10.79 11.03
C VAL A 69 2.30 -9.84 10.03
N TYR A 70 2.49 -8.57 10.26
CA TYR A 70 2.03 -7.49 9.40
C TYR A 70 3.22 -6.85 8.69
N ALA A 71 2.99 -6.41 7.46
CA ALA A 71 3.98 -5.69 6.66
C ALA A 71 3.43 -4.33 6.25
N VAL A 72 4.14 -3.28 6.63
CA VAL A 72 3.77 -1.90 6.29
C VAL A 72 5.00 -1.13 5.79
N SER A 73 4.76 -0.02 5.10
CA SER A 73 5.86 0.87 4.72
C SER A 73 6.58 1.39 5.97
N ASN A 74 7.92 1.36 5.97
CA ASN A 74 8.71 1.97 7.05
C ASN A 74 8.80 3.50 6.93
N LYS A 75 8.00 4.11 6.06
CA LYS A 75 7.94 5.57 5.88
C LYS A 75 6.59 6.09 6.32
N CYS A 76 6.59 6.96 7.34
CA CYS A 76 5.38 7.64 7.79
C CYS A 76 4.73 8.41 6.63
N SER A 77 3.44 8.21 6.41
CA SER A 77 2.68 8.88 5.33
C SER A 77 2.56 10.40 5.50
N HIS A 78 2.85 10.93 6.70
CA HIS A 78 2.81 12.36 6.98
C HIS A 78 4.01 13.11 6.36
N MET A 79 5.24 12.71 6.68
CA MET A 79 6.46 13.41 6.25
C MET A 79 7.55 12.47 5.70
N GLY A 80 7.26 11.21 5.48
CA GLY A 80 8.23 10.25 4.97
C GLY A 80 9.35 9.85 5.95
N ILE A 81 9.21 10.21 7.22
CA ILE A 81 10.17 9.85 8.27
C ILE A 81 10.07 8.34 8.55
N SER A 82 11.21 7.69 8.78
CA SER A 82 11.24 6.27 9.12
C SER A 82 10.51 6.02 10.44
N LEU A 83 9.60 5.05 10.44
CA LEU A 83 8.91 4.61 11.66
C LEU A 83 9.87 3.90 12.60
N VAL A 84 10.73 3.05 12.04
CA VAL A 84 11.83 2.40 12.75
C VAL A 84 13.11 2.71 12.01
N GLY A 85 14.03 3.36 12.67
CA GLY A 85 15.34 3.76 12.14
C GLY A 85 16.50 3.23 12.97
N LYS A 86 17.71 3.62 12.58
CA LYS A 86 18.95 3.18 13.26
C LYS A 86 19.19 3.89 14.59
N THR A 87 18.54 5.01 14.83
CA THR A 87 18.73 5.82 16.04
C THR A 87 17.64 5.53 17.07
N LYS A 88 17.97 5.65 18.34
CA LYS A 88 17.00 5.49 19.44
C LYS A 88 15.82 6.49 19.37
N LEU A 89 16.00 7.60 18.68
CA LEU A 89 14.96 8.62 18.47
C LEU A 89 13.93 8.21 17.41
N LEU A 90 14.28 7.28 16.53
CA LEU A 90 13.41 6.77 15.46
C LEU A 90 13.02 5.34 15.76
N GLN A 91 12.38 5.12 16.89
CA GLN A 91 11.88 3.82 17.35
C GLN A 91 10.37 3.91 17.54
N GLY A 92 9.63 3.73 16.46
CA GLY A 92 8.17 3.64 16.54
C GLY A 92 7.77 2.46 17.42
N GLU A 93 6.81 2.66 18.28
CA GLU A 93 6.31 1.63 19.19
C GLU A 93 5.13 0.89 18.57
N VAL A 94 5.13 -0.43 18.72
CA VAL A 94 4.01 -1.29 18.32
C VAL A 94 3.20 -1.62 19.56
N SER A 95 1.93 -1.21 19.57
CA SER A 95 0.98 -1.53 20.62
C SER A 95 -0.43 -1.61 20.06
N ASP A 96 -1.24 -2.52 20.60
CA ASP A 96 -2.67 -2.67 20.24
C ASP A 96 -2.92 -2.79 18.73
N GLY A 97 -2.06 -3.52 18.00
CA GLY A 97 -2.17 -3.69 16.55
C GLY A 97 -1.86 -2.42 15.74
N CYS A 98 -1.23 -1.44 16.35
CA CYS A 98 -0.85 -0.18 15.73
C CYS A 98 0.66 0.08 15.84
N ILE A 99 1.22 0.78 14.86
CA ILE A 99 2.56 1.36 14.93
C ILE A 99 2.47 2.88 15.15
N ARG A 100 3.10 3.39 16.18
CA ARG A 100 3.14 4.81 16.50
C ARG A 100 4.36 5.47 15.87
N CYS A 101 4.13 6.53 15.10
CA CYS A 101 5.22 7.31 14.51
C CYS A 101 6.00 8.04 15.60
N PRO A 102 7.36 7.88 15.68
CA PRO A 102 8.16 8.50 16.74
C PRO A 102 8.24 10.02 16.62
N ALA A 103 8.00 10.59 15.43
CA ALA A 103 8.14 12.03 15.21
C ALA A 103 6.96 12.84 15.80
N HIS A 104 5.72 12.45 15.42
CA HIS A 104 4.56 13.27 15.79
C HIS A 104 3.43 12.48 16.49
N GLY A 105 3.70 11.22 16.84
CA GLY A 105 2.79 10.42 17.66
C GLY A 105 1.58 9.83 16.95
N THR A 106 1.43 10.00 15.63
CA THR A 106 0.34 9.36 14.88
C THR A 106 0.45 7.85 14.97
N ALA A 107 -0.62 7.18 15.37
CA ALA A 107 -0.72 5.73 15.34
C ALA A 107 -1.35 5.28 14.02
N PHE A 108 -0.80 4.23 13.42
CA PHE A 108 -1.32 3.61 12.21
C PHE A 108 -1.65 2.15 12.48
N SER A 109 -2.83 1.72 12.09
CA SER A 109 -3.21 0.31 12.15
C SER A 109 -2.28 -0.52 11.27
N LEU A 110 -1.74 -1.60 11.79
CA LEU A 110 -0.88 -2.52 11.04
C LEU A 110 -1.66 -3.30 9.99
N SER A 111 -2.93 -3.58 10.23
CA SER A 111 -3.78 -4.34 9.31
C SER A 111 -4.28 -3.52 8.12
N SER A 112 -4.71 -2.27 8.35
CA SER A 112 -5.32 -1.42 7.33
C SER A 112 -4.45 -0.25 6.87
N GLY A 113 -3.43 0.12 7.66
CA GLY A 113 -2.63 1.32 7.45
C GLY A 113 -3.34 2.61 7.86
N GLU A 114 -4.60 2.55 8.24
CA GLU A 114 -5.38 3.75 8.58
C GLU A 114 -4.87 4.42 9.86
N PRO A 115 -4.80 5.76 9.88
CA PRO A 115 -4.42 6.48 11.08
C PRO A 115 -5.52 6.36 12.15
N GLN A 116 -5.11 5.96 13.34
CA GLN A 116 -5.97 5.79 14.50
C GLN A 116 -5.84 6.97 15.47
N GLY A 117 -6.94 7.38 16.05
CA GLY A 117 -6.97 8.46 17.00
C GLY A 117 -6.63 9.84 16.42
N GLU A 118 -5.91 10.65 17.18
CA GLU A 118 -5.54 12.00 16.78
C GLU A 118 -4.40 12.00 15.77
N TRP A 119 -4.55 12.83 14.72
CA TRP A 119 -3.49 13.02 13.71
C TRP A 119 -2.42 13.96 14.24
N CYS A 120 -1.18 13.50 14.30
CA CYS A 120 -0.02 14.25 14.76
C CYS A 120 -0.24 14.94 16.11
N PRO A 121 -0.55 14.21 17.20
CA PRO A 121 -0.86 14.81 18.49
C PRO A 121 0.29 15.66 19.06
N ASN A 122 1.53 15.27 18.78
CA ASN A 122 2.73 15.96 19.28
C ASN A 122 3.16 17.14 18.39
N LEU A 123 2.45 17.41 17.29
CA LEU A 123 2.78 18.55 16.44
C LEU A 123 2.05 19.81 16.93
N PRO A 124 2.79 20.89 17.27
CA PRO A 124 2.14 22.13 17.69
C PRO A 124 1.33 22.74 16.55
N SER A 125 0.14 23.21 16.86
CA SER A 125 -0.66 24.00 15.91
C SER A 125 -0.08 25.39 15.78
N LEU A 126 0.35 25.77 14.60
CA LEU A 126 0.80 27.14 14.32
C LEU A 126 -0.42 28.01 14.00
N PRO A 127 -0.52 29.22 14.56
CA PRO A 127 -1.73 30.04 14.46
C PRO A 127 -2.09 30.45 13.04
N ILE A 128 -1.12 30.49 12.12
CA ILE A 128 -1.33 30.95 10.73
C ILE A 128 -1.41 29.77 9.76
N VAL A 129 -0.71 28.68 10.03
CA VAL A 129 -0.51 27.55 9.08
C VAL A 129 -1.26 26.29 9.54
N GLY A 130 -1.72 26.26 10.77
CA GLY A 130 -2.30 25.06 11.36
C GLY A 130 -1.24 23.94 11.55
N LYS A 131 -1.71 22.69 11.57
CA LYS A 131 -0.79 21.52 11.59
C LYS A 131 -0.28 21.27 10.18
N ILE A 132 1.03 21.27 9.99
CA ILE A 132 1.66 20.90 8.71
C ILE A 132 1.26 19.48 8.36
N GLY A 133 0.84 19.25 7.10
CA GLY A 133 0.36 17.94 6.67
C GLY A 133 -0.98 17.56 7.29
N ALA A 134 -1.90 18.50 7.38
CA ALA A 134 -3.23 18.30 7.96
C ALA A 134 -4.05 17.16 7.31
N LYS A 135 -3.71 16.77 6.08
CA LYS A 135 -4.40 15.69 5.38
C LYS A 135 -3.98 14.34 5.98
N ARG A 136 -4.95 13.63 6.51
CA ARG A 136 -4.77 12.25 6.97
C ARG A 136 -4.53 11.35 5.77
N CYS A 137 -3.44 10.58 5.81
CA CYS A 137 -3.09 9.62 4.76
C CYS A 137 -2.80 8.28 5.42
N ALA A 138 -3.34 7.20 4.84
CA ALA A 138 -3.04 5.85 5.28
C ALA A 138 -1.57 5.49 5.00
N LEU A 139 -1.03 4.62 5.84
CA LEU A 139 0.27 4.02 5.66
C LEU A 139 0.14 2.87 4.64
N PRO A 140 0.99 2.77 3.61
CA PRO A 140 0.94 1.63 2.71
C PRO A 140 1.14 0.31 3.47
N THR A 141 0.24 -0.63 3.24
CA THR A 141 0.30 -1.99 3.79
C THR A 141 0.56 -2.99 2.68
N TYR A 142 1.19 -4.09 3.01
CA TYR A 142 1.54 -5.15 2.07
C TYR A 142 1.00 -6.48 2.57
N ALA A 143 0.49 -7.31 1.67
CA ALA A 143 0.05 -8.64 2.04
C ALA A 143 1.25 -9.52 2.43
N VAL A 144 1.11 -10.26 3.51
CA VAL A 144 2.12 -11.19 4.02
C VAL A 144 1.69 -12.61 3.71
N THR A 145 2.63 -13.42 3.26
CA THR A 145 2.46 -14.86 3.12
C THR A 145 3.52 -15.55 3.98
N VAL A 146 3.08 -16.44 4.84
CA VAL A 146 3.99 -17.27 5.66
C VAL A 146 4.08 -18.64 5.01
N GLU A 147 5.30 -19.04 4.66
CA GLU A 147 5.59 -20.34 4.06
C GLU A 147 5.66 -21.45 5.13
N ASN A 148 5.55 -22.72 4.70
CA ASN A 148 5.53 -23.89 5.59
C ASN A 148 6.77 -24.03 6.49
N GLY A 149 7.84 -23.30 6.24
CA GLY A 149 9.04 -23.23 7.08
C GLY A 149 9.10 -21.99 7.98
N GLY A 150 8.00 -21.21 8.08
CA GLY A 150 7.99 -19.97 8.83
C GLY A 150 8.59 -18.77 8.09
N GLY A 151 9.04 -18.97 6.85
CA GLY A 151 9.57 -17.89 6.01
C GLY A 151 8.50 -16.84 5.69
N VAL A 152 8.87 -15.56 5.77
CA VAL A 152 7.98 -14.44 5.50
C VAL A 152 8.21 -13.92 4.09
N SER A 153 7.16 -13.88 3.29
CA SER A 153 7.15 -13.29 1.97
C SER A 153 6.17 -12.11 1.93
N VAL A 154 6.52 -11.05 1.25
CA VAL A 154 5.73 -9.81 1.16
C VAL A 154 5.34 -9.56 -0.29
N ASN A 155 4.11 -9.15 -0.50
CA ASN A 155 3.58 -8.79 -1.80
C ASN A 155 3.61 -7.26 -1.96
N ILE A 156 4.53 -6.76 -2.81
CA ILE A 156 4.79 -5.33 -3.05
C ILE A 156 4.22 -4.90 -4.40
#